data_d928886a87e538920fd9fdb4b236185e
#
_entry.id   d928886a87e538920fd9fdb4b236185e
#
_cell.length_a   1.000
_cell.length_b   1.000
_cell.length_c   1.000
_cell.angle_alpha   90.00
_cell.angle_beta   90.00
_cell.angle_gamma   90.00
#
_symmetry.space_group_name_H-M   'P 1'
#
loop_
_entity.id
_entity.type
_entity.pdbx_description
1 polymer ?
#
loop_
_entity_poly.entity_id
_entity_poly.type
_entity_poly.pdbx_seq_one_letter_code
_entity_poly.pdbx_strand_id
1 'polypeptide(L)'
;MSKIQSIEVAHVSIPLDQVTSFSTRTVHERHYCLVKVSNVDGVQGIGFCYVGSAAGAITKVAVEQLLAPKLIGQESHRSAGLWEEMYAESLLQGRAGSVMRAISILDNAIWDMNARAAQLPLHHYLGAVVHDRVPAYASGGYYLDGKTPSHLAKEMLSYVAKGFRAVKMKTGRLSPREEEERLRAVRDAVGDDIIVTLDANN
;
A
#
# COMPACT_ATOMS: atom_id res chain seq x y z
N MET A 1 -18.77 -5.23 -25.12
CA MET A 1 -17.66 -4.81 -24.22
C MET A 1 -18.28 -4.36 -22.90
N SER A 2 -17.70 -4.75 -21.79
CA SER A 2 -18.33 -4.55 -20.49
C SER A 2 -18.16 -3.11 -19.99
N LYS A 3 -19.24 -2.52 -19.49
CA LYS A 3 -19.28 -1.15 -18.96
C LYS A 3 -19.23 -1.14 -17.45
N ILE A 4 -18.59 -0.14 -16.85
CA ILE A 4 -18.62 0.10 -15.42
C ILE A 4 -20.04 0.47 -15.01
N GLN A 5 -20.65 -0.30 -14.11
CA GLN A 5 -22.03 -0.13 -13.66
C GLN A 5 -22.11 0.66 -12.35
N SER A 6 -21.25 0.31 -11.39
CA SER A 6 -21.26 0.94 -10.06
C SER A 6 -19.87 1.01 -9.45
N ILE A 7 -19.71 1.99 -8.58
CA ILE A 7 -18.50 2.20 -7.77
C ILE A 7 -18.95 2.43 -6.33
N GLU A 8 -18.52 1.55 -5.44
CA GLU A 8 -18.74 1.66 -4.01
C GLU A 8 -17.41 2.02 -3.32
N VAL A 9 -17.44 2.92 -2.35
CA VAL A 9 -16.25 3.33 -1.63
C VAL A 9 -16.49 3.35 -0.12
N ALA A 10 -15.53 2.84 0.63
CA ALA A 10 -15.54 2.85 2.08
C ALA A 10 -14.23 3.44 2.63
N HIS A 11 -14.34 4.23 3.68
CA HIS A 11 -13.22 4.64 4.52
C HIS A 11 -13.32 3.87 5.84
N VAL A 12 -12.24 3.22 6.22
CA VAL A 12 -12.13 2.46 7.48
C VAL A 12 -10.94 2.93 8.29
N SER A 13 -11.12 3.00 9.61
CA SER A 13 -10.05 3.20 10.58
C SER A 13 -9.85 1.91 11.36
N ILE A 14 -8.60 1.47 11.45
CA ILE A 14 -8.22 0.25 12.15
C ILE A 14 -7.29 0.64 13.28
N PRO A 15 -7.69 0.52 14.54
CA PRO A 15 -6.82 0.74 15.68
C PRO A 15 -5.68 -0.28 15.66
N LEU A 16 -4.51 0.13 16.14
CA LEU A 16 -3.37 -0.77 16.29
C LEU A 16 -3.41 -1.40 17.68
N ASP A 17 -3.18 -2.71 17.75
CA ASP A 17 -3.04 -3.44 19.03
C ASP A 17 -1.88 -2.87 19.88
N GLN A 18 -0.87 -2.35 19.22
CA GLN A 18 0.26 -1.69 19.84
C GLN A 18 0.61 -0.40 19.08
N VAL A 19 0.67 0.71 19.81
CA VAL A 19 1.11 2.00 19.28
C VAL A 19 2.51 1.87 18.71
N THR A 20 2.68 2.25 17.44
CA THR A 20 3.97 2.17 16.74
C THR A 20 4.49 3.56 16.41
N SER A 21 5.80 3.69 16.36
CA SER A 21 6.43 4.93 15.93
C SER A 21 7.49 4.66 14.85
N PHE A 22 7.65 5.64 13.98
CA PHE A 22 8.76 5.73 13.04
C PHE A 22 9.28 7.17 13.06
N SER A 23 10.33 7.50 12.37
CA SER A 23 11.11 8.75 12.49
C SER A 23 10.38 9.93 13.15
N THR A 24 9.38 10.49 12.51
CA THR A 24 8.71 11.74 12.92
C THR A 24 7.27 11.54 13.44
N ARG A 25 6.72 10.32 13.41
CA ARG A 25 5.31 10.09 13.70
C ARG A 25 5.06 8.93 14.65
N THR A 26 4.03 9.09 15.47
CA THR A 26 3.42 8.04 16.28
C THR A 26 2.05 7.70 15.68
N VAL A 27 1.75 6.42 15.53
CA VAL A 27 0.55 5.92 14.87
C VAL A 27 -0.24 5.08 15.87
N HIS A 28 -1.47 5.50 16.13
CA HIS A 28 -2.43 4.81 17.00
C HIS A 28 -3.43 3.98 16.19
N GLU A 29 -3.75 4.45 14.99
CA GLU A 29 -4.67 3.80 14.07
C GLU A 29 -4.22 4.00 12.62
N ARG A 30 -4.72 3.16 11.73
CA ARG A 30 -4.46 3.25 10.29
C ARG A 30 -5.75 3.43 9.54
N HIS A 31 -5.81 4.46 8.70
CA HIS A 31 -6.93 4.69 7.81
C HIS A 31 -6.67 4.04 6.44
N TYR A 32 -7.68 3.38 5.93
CA TYR A 32 -7.68 2.81 4.58
C TYR A 32 -8.90 3.30 3.82
N CYS A 33 -8.72 3.57 2.54
CA CYS A 33 -9.82 3.76 1.60
C CYS A 33 -9.89 2.54 0.68
N LEU A 34 -11.09 1.98 0.56
CA LEU A 34 -11.36 0.80 -0.25
C LEU A 34 -12.39 1.16 -1.31
N VAL A 35 -12.22 0.63 -2.51
CA VAL A 35 -13.23 0.75 -3.57
C VAL A 35 -13.57 -0.64 -4.12
N LYS A 36 -14.82 -0.79 -4.55
CA LYS A 36 -15.32 -1.91 -5.33
C LYS A 36 -15.94 -1.36 -6.61
N VAL A 37 -15.43 -1.78 -7.74
CA VAL A 37 -15.95 -1.43 -9.07
C VAL A 37 -16.66 -2.66 -9.61
N SER A 38 -17.89 -2.50 -10.10
CA SER A 38 -18.67 -3.58 -10.70
C SER A 38 -19.02 -3.22 -12.14
N ASN A 39 -18.97 -4.18 -13.04
CA ASN A 39 -19.43 -4.01 -14.41
C ASN A 39 -20.86 -4.52 -14.61
N VAL A 40 -21.43 -4.26 -15.79
CA VAL A 40 -22.78 -4.68 -16.14
C VAL A 40 -22.97 -6.21 -16.19
N ASP A 41 -21.88 -6.98 -16.29
CA ASP A 41 -21.89 -8.44 -16.31
C ASP A 41 -21.80 -9.02 -14.87
N GLY A 42 -21.76 -8.16 -13.84
CA GLY A 42 -21.68 -8.55 -12.44
C GLY A 42 -20.26 -8.90 -11.96
N VAL A 43 -19.23 -8.73 -12.79
CA VAL A 43 -17.84 -8.93 -12.36
C VAL A 43 -17.40 -7.76 -11.53
N GLN A 44 -16.72 -8.04 -10.42
CA GLN A 44 -16.25 -7.06 -9.45
C GLN A 44 -14.73 -7.05 -9.35
N GLY A 45 -14.17 -5.85 -9.21
CA GLY A 45 -12.77 -5.65 -8.85
C GLY A 45 -12.65 -4.75 -7.62
N ILE A 46 -11.59 -4.93 -6.87
CA ILE A 46 -11.31 -4.20 -5.64
C ILE A 46 -9.96 -3.48 -5.71
N GLY A 47 -9.94 -2.29 -5.10
CA GLY A 47 -8.71 -1.54 -4.89
C GLY A 47 -8.71 -0.95 -3.49
N PHE A 48 -7.54 -0.73 -2.92
CA PHE A 48 -7.42 -0.08 -1.62
C PHE A 48 -6.09 0.66 -1.49
N CYS A 49 -6.05 1.63 -0.60
CA CYS A 49 -4.78 2.26 -0.20
C CYS A 49 -4.79 2.63 1.29
N TYR A 50 -3.61 2.65 1.87
CA TYR A 50 -3.35 3.30 3.14
C TYR A 50 -3.38 4.82 2.95
N VAL A 51 -4.17 5.52 3.74
CA VAL A 51 -4.38 6.97 3.62
C VAL A 51 -3.87 7.76 4.84
N GLY A 52 -3.01 7.15 5.65
CA GLY A 52 -2.42 7.79 6.82
C GLY A 52 -3.08 7.37 8.13
N SER A 53 -2.86 8.16 9.17
CA SER A 53 -3.43 7.98 10.51
C SER A 53 -4.56 8.98 10.81
N ALA A 54 -5.01 9.73 9.81
CA ALA A 54 -6.10 10.69 9.88
C ALA A 54 -6.58 11.06 8.46
N ALA A 55 -7.75 11.73 8.39
CA ALA A 55 -8.28 12.36 7.18
C ALA A 55 -8.51 11.41 5.98
N GLY A 56 -8.69 10.12 6.20
CA GLY A 56 -8.98 9.15 5.14
C GLY A 56 -10.26 9.45 4.35
N ALA A 57 -11.20 10.18 4.94
CA ALA A 57 -12.41 10.64 4.28
C ALA A 57 -12.16 11.52 3.04
N ILE A 58 -11.02 12.22 2.96
CA ILE A 58 -10.69 13.07 1.79
C ILE A 58 -10.57 12.20 0.54
N THR A 59 -9.91 11.06 0.61
CA THR A 59 -9.79 10.14 -0.52
C THR A 59 -11.15 9.57 -0.93
N LYS A 60 -12.02 9.25 0.05
CA LYS A 60 -13.38 8.79 -0.21
C LYS A 60 -14.19 9.84 -0.97
N VAL A 61 -14.17 11.09 -0.52
CA VAL A 61 -14.88 12.21 -1.17
C VAL A 61 -14.36 12.42 -2.61
N ALA A 62 -13.04 12.33 -2.82
CA ALA A 62 -12.46 12.44 -4.16
C ALA A 62 -12.96 11.32 -5.09
N VAL A 63 -13.11 10.09 -4.60
CA VAL A 63 -13.72 9.00 -5.37
C VAL A 63 -15.18 9.34 -5.70
N GLU A 64 -16.00 9.65 -4.69
CA GLU A 64 -17.46 9.78 -4.84
C GLU A 64 -17.88 10.96 -5.68
N GLN A 65 -17.25 12.12 -5.46
CA GLN A 65 -17.72 13.38 -6.01
C GLN A 65 -16.99 13.82 -7.28
N LEU A 66 -15.73 13.39 -7.43
CA LEU A 66 -14.91 13.83 -8.55
C LEU A 66 -14.75 12.74 -9.62
N LEU A 67 -14.35 11.53 -9.23
CA LEU A 67 -13.87 10.53 -10.18
C LEU A 67 -14.92 9.50 -10.60
N ALA A 68 -15.72 8.97 -9.68
CA ALA A 68 -16.72 7.96 -9.99
C ALA A 68 -17.76 8.43 -11.05
N PRO A 69 -18.25 9.68 -11.03
CA PRO A 69 -19.16 10.17 -12.07
C PRO A 69 -18.60 10.12 -13.49
N LYS A 70 -17.27 10.17 -13.64
CA LYS A 70 -16.59 10.09 -14.95
C LYS A 70 -16.44 8.65 -15.45
N LEU A 71 -16.42 7.68 -14.54
CA LEU A 71 -16.15 6.29 -14.86
C LEU A 71 -17.41 5.46 -15.12
N ILE A 72 -18.53 5.78 -14.45
CA ILE A 72 -19.79 5.06 -14.62
C ILE A 72 -20.27 5.15 -16.06
N GLY A 73 -20.60 4.02 -16.66
CA GLY A 73 -21.02 3.89 -18.05
C GLY A 73 -19.88 3.77 -19.06
N GLN A 74 -18.64 4.00 -18.64
CA GLN A 74 -17.45 3.86 -19.50
C GLN A 74 -17.09 2.38 -19.72
N GLU A 75 -16.43 2.09 -20.83
CA GLU A 75 -15.92 0.76 -21.16
C GLU A 75 -14.68 0.43 -20.32
N SER A 76 -14.78 -0.61 -19.48
CA SER A 76 -13.77 -0.94 -18.47
C SER A 76 -12.40 -1.32 -19.04
N HIS A 77 -12.35 -1.87 -20.26
CA HIS A 77 -11.10 -2.29 -20.91
C HIS A 77 -10.20 -1.11 -21.33
N ARG A 78 -10.75 0.12 -21.36
CA ARG A 78 -9.98 1.34 -21.68
C ARG A 78 -9.14 1.83 -20.48
N SER A 79 -8.51 0.94 -19.72
CA SER A 79 -7.86 1.25 -18.44
C SER A 79 -6.95 2.49 -18.51
N ALA A 80 -6.06 2.55 -19.52
CA ALA A 80 -5.16 3.70 -19.69
C ALA A 80 -5.93 5.00 -19.99
N GLY A 81 -6.95 4.96 -20.85
CA GLY A 81 -7.77 6.12 -21.17
C GLY A 81 -8.57 6.60 -19.97
N LEU A 82 -9.12 5.68 -19.17
CA LEU A 82 -9.84 6.02 -17.93
C LEU A 82 -8.90 6.66 -16.88
N TRP A 83 -7.65 6.19 -16.80
CA TRP A 83 -6.66 6.81 -15.95
C TRP A 83 -6.37 8.26 -16.37
N GLU A 84 -6.15 8.50 -17.66
CA GLU A 84 -5.94 9.85 -18.21
C GLU A 84 -7.14 10.77 -17.97
N GLU A 85 -8.36 10.29 -18.15
CA GLU A 85 -9.59 11.03 -17.88
C GLU A 85 -9.70 11.42 -16.39
N MET A 86 -9.41 10.49 -15.46
CA MET A 86 -9.37 10.79 -14.03
C MET A 86 -8.28 11.81 -13.69
N TYR A 87 -7.10 11.65 -14.28
CA TYR A 87 -5.99 12.57 -14.07
C TYR A 87 -6.30 13.99 -14.58
N ALA A 88 -6.87 14.12 -15.79
CA ALA A 88 -7.27 15.39 -16.34
C ALA A 88 -8.34 16.09 -15.48
N GLU A 89 -9.33 15.36 -14.97
CA GLU A 89 -10.36 15.90 -14.08
C GLU A 89 -9.77 16.42 -12.76
N SER A 90 -8.67 15.85 -12.30
CA SER A 90 -8.03 16.20 -11.03
C SER A 90 -7.14 17.46 -11.08
N LEU A 91 -6.99 18.13 -12.22
CA LEU A 91 -6.01 19.21 -12.39
C LEU A 91 -6.17 20.36 -11.39
N LEU A 92 -7.41 20.78 -11.11
CA LEU A 92 -7.71 21.88 -10.18
C LEU A 92 -7.61 21.46 -8.71
N GLN A 93 -7.85 20.16 -8.42
CA GLN A 93 -7.81 19.61 -7.06
C GLN A 93 -6.41 19.13 -6.65
N GLY A 94 -5.46 19.14 -7.58
CA GLY A 94 -4.08 18.76 -7.38
C GLY A 94 -3.76 17.35 -7.87
N ARG A 95 -2.55 17.21 -8.42
CA ARG A 95 -2.04 15.98 -9.04
C ARG A 95 -1.23 15.11 -8.08
N ALA A 96 -1.42 15.29 -6.78
CA ALA A 96 -0.69 14.57 -5.74
C ALA A 96 -1.58 14.32 -4.52
N GLY A 97 -1.07 13.60 -3.55
CA GLY A 97 -1.77 13.39 -2.28
C GLY A 97 -3.03 12.55 -2.41
N SER A 98 -4.11 12.99 -1.77
CA SER A 98 -5.35 12.19 -1.60
C SER A 98 -6.09 11.94 -2.90
N VAL A 99 -6.07 12.89 -3.85
CA VAL A 99 -6.72 12.72 -5.15
C VAL A 99 -5.97 11.69 -5.99
N MET A 100 -4.63 11.72 -6.02
CA MET A 100 -3.85 10.69 -6.71
C MET A 100 -4.06 9.30 -6.08
N ARG A 101 -4.23 9.21 -4.76
CA ARG A 101 -4.61 7.94 -4.10
C ARG A 101 -5.98 7.45 -4.55
N ALA A 102 -6.95 8.37 -4.74
CA ALA A 102 -8.28 8.03 -5.25
C ALA A 102 -8.20 7.49 -6.68
N ILE A 103 -7.42 8.12 -7.57
CA ILE A 103 -7.14 7.61 -8.92
C ILE A 103 -6.52 6.21 -8.85
N SER A 104 -5.49 6.04 -8.03
CA SER A 104 -4.77 4.77 -7.90
C SER A 104 -5.66 3.62 -7.47
N ILE A 105 -6.55 3.80 -6.48
CA ILE A 105 -7.41 2.70 -6.02
C ILE A 105 -8.51 2.36 -7.03
N LEU A 106 -9.01 3.33 -7.78
CA LEU A 106 -9.95 3.10 -8.88
C LEU A 106 -9.28 2.35 -10.02
N ASP A 107 -8.09 2.78 -10.42
CA ASP A 107 -7.29 2.11 -11.46
C ASP A 107 -6.99 0.65 -11.07
N ASN A 108 -6.52 0.41 -9.85
CA ASN A 108 -6.30 -0.95 -9.34
C ASN A 108 -7.57 -1.80 -9.39
N ALA A 109 -8.73 -1.23 -9.00
CA ALA A 109 -9.99 -1.95 -9.03
C ALA A 109 -10.45 -2.27 -10.46
N ILE A 110 -10.24 -1.37 -11.42
CA ILE A 110 -10.55 -1.59 -12.84
C ILE A 110 -9.66 -2.69 -13.42
N TRP A 111 -8.36 -2.67 -13.14
CA TRP A 111 -7.45 -3.73 -13.57
C TRP A 111 -7.80 -5.09 -12.94
N ASP A 112 -8.14 -5.14 -11.65
CA ASP A 112 -8.58 -6.38 -10.98
C ASP A 112 -9.87 -6.91 -11.60
N MET A 113 -10.86 -6.03 -11.83
CA MET A 113 -12.13 -6.41 -12.48
C MET A 113 -11.90 -6.96 -13.89
N ASN A 114 -11.07 -6.29 -14.70
CA ASN A 114 -10.79 -6.74 -16.08
C ASN A 114 -10.05 -8.08 -16.10
N ALA A 115 -9.08 -8.30 -15.21
CA ALA A 115 -8.38 -9.56 -15.07
C ALA A 115 -9.34 -10.70 -14.66
N ARG A 116 -10.25 -10.44 -13.70
CA ARG A 116 -11.28 -11.39 -13.30
C ARG A 116 -12.26 -11.69 -14.43
N ALA A 117 -12.68 -10.68 -15.20
CA ALA A 117 -13.52 -10.86 -16.37
C ALA A 117 -12.84 -11.76 -17.45
N ALA A 118 -11.54 -11.62 -17.59
CA ALA A 118 -10.72 -12.47 -18.45
C ALA A 118 -10.40 -13.85 -17.86
N GLN A 119 -10.79 -14.12 -16.60
CA GLN A 119 -10.46 -15.33 -15.83
C GLN A 119 -8.94 -15.58 -15.70
N LEU A 120 -8.16 -14.51 -15.63
CA LEU A 120 -6.70 -14.54 -15.50
C LEU A 120 -6.24 -13.91 -14.17
N PRO A 121 -5.19 -14.47 -13.54
CA PRO A 121 -4.46 -13.74 -12.52
C PRO A 121 -3.97 -12.40 -13.07
N LEU A 122 -3.99 -11.34 -12.26
CA LEU A 122 -3.62 -9.99 -12.69
C LEU A 122 -2.23 -9.93 -13.37
N HIS A 123 -1.23 -10.65 -12.83
CA HIS A 123 0.10 -10.67 -13.41
C HIS A 123 0.14 -11.30 -14.81
N HIS A 124 -0.68 -12.31 -15.09
CA HIS A 124 -0.83 -12.85 -16.44
C HIS A 124 -1.58 -11.89 -17.35
N TYR A 125 -2.64 -11.24 -16.84
CA TYR A 125 -3.39 -10.26 -17.59
C TYR A 125 -2.54 -9.05 -17.99
N LEU A 126 -1.57 -8.66 -17.16
CA LEU A 126 -0.57 -7.63 -17.45
C LEU A 126 0.56 -8.12 -18.38
N GLY A 127 0.58 -9.39 -18.76
CA GLY A 127 1.60 -9.95 -19.64
C GLY A 127 2.94 -10.24 -18.96
N ALA A 128 3.00 -10.24 -17.64
CA ALA A 128 4.21 -10.55 -16.88
C ALA A 128 4.48 -12.05 -16.84
N VAL A 129 5.33 -12.54 -17.74
CA VAL A 129 5.63 -13.97 -17.88
C VAL A 129 7.11 -14.33 -17.70
N VAL A 130 7.96 -13.36 -17.34
CA VAL A 130 9.40 -13.59 -17.19
C VAL A 130 9.74 -14.24 -15.86
N HIS A 131 9.03 -13.86 -14.79
CA HIS A 131 9.23 -14.41 -13.44
C HIS A 131 7.89 -14.71 -12.78
N ASP A 132 7.75 -15.93 -12.27
CA ASP A 132 6.59 -16.37 -11.49
C ASP A 132 6.72 -16.04 -9.98
N ARG A 133 7.92 -15.61 -9.56
CA ARG A 133 8.25 -15.26 -8.16
C ARG A 133 9.02 -13.96 -8.08
N VAL A 134 8.69 -13.16 -7.08
CA VAL A 134 9.38 -11.91 -6.75
C VAL A 134 10.03 -12.04 -5.38
N PRO A 135 11.35 -11.75 -5.24
CA PRO A 135 11.99 -11.71 -3.93
C PRO A 135 11.30 -10.72 -3.00
N ALA A 136 11.05 -11.13 -1.76
CA ALA A 136 10.42 -10.30 -0.74
C ALA A 136 11.34 -10.11 0.46
N TYR A 137 11.23 -8.96 1.10
CA TYR A 137 11.82 -8.71 2.41
C TYR A 137 10.75 -8.57 3.49
N ALA A 138 11.10 -8.92 4.73
CA ALA A 138 10.23 -8.67 5.88
C ALA A 138 10.44 -7.26 6.40
N SER A 139 9.35 -6.50 6.52
CA SER A 139 9.36 -5.14 7.03
C SER A 139 8.89 -5.08 8.47
N GLY A 140 9.73 -4.52 9.36
CA GLY A 140 9.41 -4.34 10.77
C GLY A 140 10.31 -3.28 11.42
N GLY A 141 10.77 -3.57 12.63
CA GLY A 141 11.72 -2.70 13.32
C GLY A 141 11.17 -1.36 13.75
N TYR A 142 9.86 -1.26 13.99
CA TYR A 142 9.25 -0.06 14.54
C TYR A 142 9.77 0.24 15.94
N TYR A 143 9.72 1.52 16.30
CA TYR A 143 9.99 1.96 17.67
C TYR A 143 8.76 1.68 18.53
N LEU A 144 8.96 0.96 19.61
CA LEU A 144 7.95 0.62 20.60
C LEU A 144 8.48 0.97 21.97
N ASP A 145 7.62 1.34 22.90
CA ASP A 145 8.04 1.61 24.27
C ASP A 145 8.69 0.37 24.89
N GLY A 146 9.85 0.57 25.50
CA GLY A 146 10.64 -0.51 26.10
C GLY A 146 11.33 -1.46 25.12
N LYS A 147 11.26 -1.24 23.82
CA LYS A 147 11.92 -2.07 22.81
C LYS A 147 13.42 -1.77 22.74
N THR A 148 14.22 -2.66 23.26
CA THR A 148 15.68 -2.57 23.26
C THR A 148 16.28 -3.05 21.92
N PRO A 149 17.57 -2.77 21.62
CA PRO A 149 18.28 -3.35 20.48
C PRO A 149 18.21 -4.91 20.45
N SER A 150 18.26 -5.56 21.61
CA SER A 150 18.10 -7.03 21.70
C SER A 150 16.71 -7.51 21.29
N HIS A 151 15.66 -6.79 21.66
CA HIS A 151 14.29 -7.10 21.20
C HIS A 151 14.16 -6.94 19.68
N LEU A 152 14.76 -5.89 19.12
CA LEU A 152 14.79 -5.67 17.68
C LEU A 152 15.56 -6.78 16.96
N ALA A 153 16.71 -7.18 17.45
CA ALA A 153 17.49 -8.29 16.91
C ALA A 153 16.70 -9.60 16.88
N LYS A 154 15.99 -9.92 17.96
CA LYS A 154 15.11 -11.11 18.03
C LYS A 154 13.95 -11.04 17.02
N GLU A 155 13.37 -9.87 16.83
CA GLU A 155 12.33 -9.66 15.80
C GLU A 155 12.89 -9.96 14.42
N MET A 156 14.04 -9.41 14.04
CA MET A 156 14.64 -9.64 12.73
C MET A 156 15.03 -11.11 12.54
N LEU A 157 15.57 -11.77 13.56
CA LEU A 157 15.83 -13.23 13.54
C LEU A 157 14.55 -14.03 13.29
N SER A 158 13.42 -13.61 13.84
CA SER A 158 12.15 -14.30 13.63
C SER A 158 11.71 -14.27 12.16
N TYR A 159 12.06 -13.21 11.44
CA TYR A 159 11.81 -13.10 10.00
C TYR A 159 12.75 -14.00 9.18
N VAL A 160 14.02 -14.03 9.55
CA VAL A 160 15.00 -14.95 8.93
C VAL A 160 14.58 -16.41 9.14
N ALA A 161 14.11 -16.77 10.34
CA ALA A 161 13.59 -18.11 10.64
C ALA A 161 12.34 -18.48 9.78
N LYS A 162 11.58 -17.51 9.30
CA LYS A 162 10.47 -17.69 8.35
C LYS A 162 10.92 -17.81 6.88
N GLY A 163 12.24 -17.78 6.63
CA GLY A 163 12.81 -17.93 5.29
C GLY A 163 13.10 -16.63 4.54
N PHE A 164 12.88 -15.46 5.13
CA PHE A 164 13.25 -14.20 4.49
C PHE A 164 14.78 -14.05 4.42
N ARG A 165 15.28 -13.62 3.28
CA ARG A 165 16.70 -13.34 3.03
C ARG A 165 17.03 -11.85 3.09
N ALA A 166 16.03 -11.03 3.31
CA ALA A 166 16.15 -9.59 3.48
C ALA A 166 15.17 -9.11 4.56
N VAL A 167 15.61 -8.17 5.37
CA VAL A 167 14.78 -7.52 6.40
C VAL A 167 14.90 -6.01 6.29
N LYS A 168 13.85 -5.30 6.69
CA LYS A 168 13.85 -3.83 6.75
C LYS A 168 13.50 -3.37 8.14
N MET A 169 14.27 -2.43 8.68
CA MET A 169 14.00 -1.80 9.97
C MET A 169 13.84 -0.29 9.82
N LYS A 170 13.09 0.32 10.76
CA LYS A 170 12.95 1.77 10.87
C LYS A 170 14.19 2.38 11.50
N THR A 171 14.58 3.56 10.99
CA THR A 171 15.69 4.39 11.50
C THR A 171 15.30 5.87 11.49
N GLY A 172 16.11 6.72 12.13
CA GLY A 172 15.98 8.18 12.07
C GLY A 172 15.14 8.83 13.17
N ARG A 173 14.73 8.09 14.22
CA ARG A 173 14.02 8.64 15.39
C ARG A 173 14.95 8.96 16.55
N LEU A 174 16.01 8.19 16.74
CA LEU A 174 16.95 8.29 17.85
C LEU A 174 18.21 9.04 17.43
N SER A 175 19.13 9.26 18.35
CA SER A 175 20.45 9.82 18.02
C SER A 175 21.23 8.87 17.09
N PRO A 176 22.18 9.37 16.29
CA PRO A 176 22.99 8.54 15.41
C PRO A 176 23.68 7.37 16.12
N ARG A 177 24.13 7.58 17.35
CA ARG A 177 24.77 6.54 18.17
C ARG A 177 23.78 5.43 18.55
N GLU A 178 22.60 5.79 18.99
CA GLU A 178 21.56 4.81 19.35
C GLU A 178 21.06 4.03 18.13
N GLU A 179 20.96 4.69 16.96
CA GLU A 179 20.62 3.99 15.70
C GLU A 179 21.73 3.04 15.26
N GLU A 180 22.99 3.43 15.44
CA GLU A 180 24.13 2.52 15.19
C GLU A 180 24.08 1.30 16.11
N GLU A 181 23.83 1.48 17.40
CA GLU A 181 23.69 0.37 18.36
C GLU A 181 22.55 -0.58 17.95
N ARG A 182 21.42 -0.06 17.50
CA ARG A 182 20.29 -0.85 16.99
C ARG A 182 20.67 -1.64 15.73
N LEU A 183 21.29 -0.97 14.75
CA LEU A 183 21.74 -1.61 13.52
C LEU A 183 22.78 -2.69 13.77
N ARG A 184 23.76 -2.41 14.63
CA ARG A 184 24.81 -3.36 15.01
C ARG A 184 24.19 -4.61 15.65
N ALA A 185 23.28 -4.45 16.61
CA ALA A 185 22.58 -5.58 17.23
C ALA A 185 21.80 -6.44 16.22
N VAL A 186 21.19 -5.83 15.21
CA VAL A 186 20.52 -6.56 14.12
C VAL A 186 21.54 -7.31 13.28
N ARG A 187 22.60 -6.64 12.82
CA ARG A 187 23.63 -7.25 11.96
C ARG A 187 24.32 -8.43 12.65
N ASP A 188 24.70 -8.26 13.92
CA ASP A 188 25.33 -9.33 14.70
C ASP A 188 24.41 -10.56 14.85
N ALA A 189 23.11 -10.32 14.96
CA ALA A 189 22.12 -11.38 15.08
C ALA A 189 21.82 -12.12 13.78
N VAL A 190 21.61 -11.39 12.69
CA VAL A 190 21.17 -12.01 11.41
C VAL A 190 22.34 -12.50 10.53
N GLY A 191 23.57 -12.07 10.81
CA GLY A 191 24.76 -12.41 10.03
C GLY A 191 24.90 -11.64 8.73
N ASP A 192 26.01 -11.84 8.02
CA ASP A 192 26.36 -11.05 6.83
C ASP A 192 25.58 -11.44 5.57
N ASP A 193 25.07 -12.67 5.51
CA ASP A 193 24.33 -13.19 4.37
C ASP A 193 22.91 -12.60 4.23
N ILE A 194 22.41 -11.93 5.27
CA ILE A 194 21.08 -11.32 5.25
C ILE A 194 21.16 -9.85 4.86
N ILE A 195 20.38 -9.46 3.85
CA ILE A 195 20.28 -8.07 3.44
C ILE A 195 19.49 -7.29 4.52
N VAL A 196 20.11 -6.26 5.09
CA VAL A 196 19.47 -5.33 6.02
C VAL A 196 19.25 -4.00 5.32
N THR A 197 18.01 -3.58 5.22
CA THR A 197 17.62 -2.29 4.67
C THR A 197 17.11 -1.36 5.76
N LEU A 198 17.38 -0.07 5.61
CA LEU A 198 16.99 0.98 6.52
C LEU A 198 15.93 1.87 5.88
N ASP A 199 14.93 2.26 6.65
CA ASP A 199 13.84 3.13 6.20
C ASP A 199 13.68 4.29 7.20
N ALA A 200 14.21 5.45 6.82
CA ALA A 200 14.10 6.67 7.63
C ALA A 200 12.71 7.32 7.51
N ASN A 201 11.91 6.91 6.53
CA ASN A 201 10.69 7.58 6.14
C ASN A 201 10.93 9.04 5.69
N ASN A 202 9.96 9.92 5.87
CA ASN A 202 9.98 11.30 5.37
C ASN A 202 10.90 12.22 6.22
#